data_463ccfe085a6b5512fa10690c466d36c
#
_entry.id   463ccfe085a6b5512fa10690c466d36c
#
_cell.length_a   1.000
_cell.length_b   1.000
_cell.length_c   1.000
_cell.angle_alpha   90.00
_cell.angle_beta   90.00
_cell.angle_gamma   90.00
#
_symmetry.space_group_name_H-M   'P 1'
#
loop_
_entity.id
_entity.type
_entity.pdbx_description
1 polymer ?
#
loop_
_entity_poly.entity_id
_entity_poly.type
_entity_poly.pdbx_seq_one_letter_code
_entity_poly.pdbx_strand_id
1 'polypeptide(L)'
;MGSRTRLLRFDPGVFTTAPFVHDHWEEVYLVSGDLIVGNDAQGKGGESFQANTYACRPPGVYHGPFKSDQGCTLLEIHYYDESKR
;
A
#
# COMPACT_ATOMS: atom_id res chain seq x y z
N MET A 1 16.62 -0.11 14.99
CA MET A 1 15.54 0.46 14.19
C MET A 1 14.23 -0.12 14.66
N GLY A 2 13.23 0.71 14.78
CA GLY A 2 11.93 0.27 15.28
C GLY A 2 11.06 -0.36 14.22
N SER A 3 9.96 -0.91 14.66
CA SER A 3 8.88 -1.35 13.80
C SER A 3 7.66 -0.48 14.07
N ARG A 4 6.71 -0.49 13.13
CA ARG A 4 5.51 0.31 13.25
C ARG A 4 4.34 -0.44 12.63
N THR A 5 3.22 -0.39 13.30
CA THR A 5 1.96 -0.91 12.77
C THR A 5 0.96 0.24 12.75
N ARG A 6 0.22 0.38 11.66
CA ARG A 6 -0.80 1.44 11.58
C ARG A 6 -1.98 0.99 10.75
N LEU A 7 -3.12 1.63 11.00
CA LEU A 7 -4.27 1.58 10.11
C LEU A 7 -4.23 2.83 9.24
N LEU A 8 -4.41 2.64 7.95
CA LEU A 8 -4.45 3.73 6.98
C LEU A 8 -5.78 3.67 6.27
N ARG A 9 -6.43 4.81 6.11
CA ARG A 9 -7.71 4.87 5.41
C ARG A 9 -7.59 5.78 4.20
N PHE A 10 -8.11 5.31 3.08
CA PHE A 10 -8.33 6.13 1.90
C PHE A 10 -9.80 6.46 1.84
N ASP A 11 -10.12 7.74 1.68
CA ASP A 11 -11.48 8.15 1.38
C ASP A 11 -11.83 7.78 -0.06
N PRO A 12 -13.12 7.63 -0.39
CA PRO A 12 -13.51 7.30 -1.76
C PRO A 12 -12.97 8.32 -2.76
N GLY A 13 -12.37 7.84 -3.83
CA GLY A 13 -11.84 8.65 -4.91
C GLY A 13 -10.45 9.23 -4.69
N VAL A 14 -9.84 9.01 -3.54
CA VAL A 14 -8.48 9.49 -3.26
C VAL A 14 -7.47 8.66 -4.06
N PHE A 15 -6.47 9.33 -4.62
CA PHE A 15 -5.38 8.64 -5.32
C PHE A 15 -4.07 9.39 -5.15
N THR A 16 -2.97 8.64 -5.28
CA THR A 16 -1.62 9.20 -5.31
C THR A 16 -1.12 9.21 -6.75
N THR A 17 -0.07 9.97 -7.02
CA THR A 17 0.37 10.21 -8.40
C THR A 17 1.77 9.69 -8.71
N ALA A 18 2.48 9.21 -7.69
CA ALA A 18 3.85 8.73 -7.87
C ALA A 18 4.05 7.45 -7.06
N PRO A 19 4.92 6.55 -7.53
CA PRO A 19 5.25 5.36 -6.76
C PRO A 19 6.06 5.71 -5.51
N PHE A 20 6.01 4.81 -4.55
CA PHE A 20 6.75 4.92 -3.28
C PHE A 20 7.84 3.87 -3.22
N VAL A 21 8.90 4.17 -2.49
CA VAL A 21 9.95 3.21 -2.20
C VAL A 21 10.44 3.46 -0.78
N HIS A 22 10.72 2.38 -0.05
CA HIS A 22 11.17 2.44 1.34
C HIS A 22 12.41 1.57 1.52
N ASP A 23 13.14 1.82 2.61
CA ASP A 23 14.29 1.01 3.01
C ASP A 23 13.93 -0.03 4.08
N HIS A 24 12.64 -0.22 4.33
CA HIS A 24 12.13 -1.20 5.29
C HIS A 24 11.15 -2.15 4.59
N TRP A 25 10.87 -3.27 5.27
CA TRP A 25 9.84 -4.19 4.84
C TRP A 25 8.47 -3.63 5.17
N GLU A 26 7.51 -3.88 4.31
CA GLU A 26 6.13 -3.48 4.54
C GLU A 26 5.21 -4.65 4.22
N GLU A 27 4.36 -5.00 5.19
CA GLU A 27 3.27 -5.93 4.94
C GLU A 27 1.97 -5.15 5.01
N VAL A 28 1.08 -5.42 4.08
CA VAL A 28 -0.18 -4.71 3.95
C VAL A 28 -1.31 -5.71 3.83
N TYR A 29 -2.35 -5.48 4.62
CA TYR A 29 -3.57 -6.26 4.55
C TYR A 29 -4.74 -5.32 4.30
N LEU A 30 -5.49 -5.59 3.23
CA LEU A 30 -6.66 -4.79 2.87
C LEU A 30 -7.84 -5.29 3.70
N VAL A 31 -8.22 -4.52 4.71
CA VAL A 31 -9.25 -4.91 5.68
C VAL A 31 -10.64 -4.75 5.08
N SER A 32 -10.87 -3.63 4.38
CA SER A 32 -12.19 -3.34 3.79
C SER A 32 -12.03 -2.44 2.59
N GLY A 33 -13.02 -2.45 1.73
CA GLY A 33 -13.06 -1.60 0.56
C GLY A 33 -12.27 -2.16 -0.61
N ASP A 34 -11.74 -1.25 -1.45
CA ASP A 34 -10.97 -1.62 -2.62
C ASP A 34 -9.65 -0.84 -2.65
N LEU A 35 -8.63 -1.45 -3.23
CA LEU A 35 -7.37 -0.77 -3.48
C LEU A 35 -6.96 -1.04 -4.92
N ILE A 36 -6.69 0.04 -5.65
CA ILE A 36 -6.22 -0.03 -7.02
C ILE A 36 -4.74 0.36 -7.02
N VAL A 37 -3.92 -0.43 -7.70
CA VAL A 37 -2.46 -0.24 -7.71
C VAL A 37 -2.02 -0.01 -9.14
N GLY A 38 -1.22 1.05 -9.34
CA GLY A 38 -0.64 1.34 -10.65
C GLY A 38 -1.49 2.26 -11.51
N ASN A 39 -2.31 3.11 -10.90
CA ASN A 39 -3.06 4.12 -11.65
C ASN A 39 -2.10 5.17 -12.24
N ASP A 40 -2.56 5.91 -13.25
CA ASP A 40 -1.77 6.98 -13.83
C ASP A 40 -1.91 8.28 -13.02
N ALA A 41 -1.29 9.34 -13.50
CA ALA A 41 -1.27 10.62 -12.78
C ALA A 41 -2.64 11.29 -12.73
N GLN A 42 -3.59 10.85 -13.56
CA GLN A 42 -4.97 11.34 -13.54
C GLN A 42 -5.90 10.41 -12.75
N GLY A 43 -5.34 9.39 -12.10
CA GLY A 43 -6.10 8.45 -11.30
C GLY A 43 -6.83 7.38 -12.11
N LYS A 44 -6.35 7.08 -13.32
CA LYS A 44 -6.99 6.10 -14.20
C LYS A 44 -6.15 4.85 -14.33
N GLY A 45 -6.83 3.72 -14.56
CA GLY A 45 -6.15 2.45 -14.76
C GLY A 45 -5.70 1.83 -13.45
N GLY A 46 -4.86 0.83 -13.56
CA GLY A 46 -4.36 0.09 -12.42
C GLY A 46 -5.10 -1.22 -12.23
N GLU A 47 -4.62 -2.00 -11.27
CA GLU A 47 -5.21 -3.29 -10.93
C GLU A 47 -5.94 -3.19 -9.61
N SER A 48 -7.20 -3.65 -9.58
CA SER A 48 -8.06 -3.52 -8.41
C SER A 48 -8.00 -4.78 -7.55
N PHE A 49 -7.90 -4.57 -6.24
CA PHE A 49 -7.88 -5.63 -5.24
C PHE A 49 -9.02 -5.40 -4.26
N GLN A 50 -9.58 -6.48 -3.76
CA GLN A 50 -10.70 -6.45 -2.83
C GLN A 50 -10.22 -6.75 -1.42
N ALA A 51 -11.11 -6.57 -0.45
CA ALA A 51 -10.83 -6.90 0.95
C ALA A 51 -10.28 -8.32 1.10
N ASN A 52 -9.46 -8.52 2.13
CA ASN A 52 -8.76 -9.78 2.43
C ASN A 52 -7.62 -10.07 1.44
N THR A 53 -7.06 -9.04 0.82
CA THR A 53 -5.85 -9.15 0.01
C THR A 53 -4.65 -8.78 0.86
N TYR A 54 -3.61 -9.59 0.78
CA TYR A 54 -2.35 -9.39 1.50
C TYR A 54 -1.24 -9.13 0.49
N ALA A 55 -0.34 -8.22 0.83
CA ALA A 55 0.86 -7.94 0.02
C ALA A 55 2.05 -7.74 0.92
N CYS A 56 3.22 -8.16 0.44
CA CYS A 56 4.49 -7.91 1.11
C CYS A 56 5.39 -7.15 0.15
N ARG A 57 5.97 -6.05 0.65
CA ARG A 57 6.79 -5.14 -0.15
C ARG A 57 8.18 -5.06 0.44
N PRO A 58 9.16 -5.71 -0.19
CA PRO A 58 10.53 -5.67 0.31
C PRO A 58 11.17 -4.28 0.17
N PRO A 59 12.23 -4.01 0.93
CA PRO A 59 12.98 -2.77 0.75
C PRO A 59 13.49 -2.61 -0.67
N GLY A 60 13.49 -1.37 -1.15
CA GLY A 60 14.03 -1.03 -2.45
C GLY A 60 13.12 -1.32 -3.63
N VAL A 61 11.94 -1.86 -3.39
CA VAL A 61 10.97 -2.12 -4.46
C VAL A 61 9.98 -0.96 -4.51
N TYR A 62 9.74 -0.43 -5.71
CA TYR A 62 8.75 0.61 -5.90
C TYR A 62 7.35 0.01 -5.88
N HIS A 63 6.42 0.72 -5.26
CA HIS A 63 5.02 0.30 -5.22
C HIS A 63 4.10 1.52 -5.32
N GLY A 64 2.91 1.30 -5.86
CA GLY A 64 2.00 2.39 -6.18
C GLY A 64 2.21 2.89 -7.60
N PRO A 65 1.59 4.02 -7.96
CA PRO A 65 0.63 4.77 -7.17
C PRO A 65 -0.58 3.97 -6.74
N PHE A 66 -1.36 4.54 -5.85
CA PHE A 66 -2.52 3.87 -5.24
C PHE A 66 -3.77 4.71 -5.39
N LYS A 67 -4.91 4.02 -5.47
CA LYS A 67 -6.22 4.65 -5.56
C LYS A 67 -7.24 3.77 -4.85
N SER A 68 -8.30 4.39 -4.34
CA SER A 68 -9.46 3.65 -3.89
C SER A 68 -10.70 4.34 -4.44
N ASP A 69 -11.54 3.60 -5.15
CA ASP A 69 -12.79 4.16 -5.67
C ASP A 69 -13.86 4.26 -4.59
N GLN A 70 -13.95 3.23 -3.75
CA GLN A 70 -14.99 3.14 -2.73
C GLN A 70 -14.50 3.52 -1.35
N GLY A 71 -13.20 3.82 -1.21
CA GLY A 71 -12.56 3.96 0.07
C GLY A 71 -12.08 2.62 0.58
N CYS A 72 -11.06 2.64 1.44
CA CYS A 72 -10.54 1.39 1.99
C CYS A 72 -9.87 1.64 3.33
N THR A 73 -9.70 0.55 4.08
CA THR A 73 -8.90 0.52 5.29
C THR A 73 -7.80 -0.51 5.11
N LEU A 74 -6.56 -0.10 5.36
CA LEU A 74 -5.37 -0.94 5.25
C LEU A 74 -4.75 -1.11 6.63
N LEU A 75 -4.31 -2.32 6.93
CA LEU A 75 -3.41 -2.58 8.05
C LEU A 75 -2.01 -2.70 7.49
N GLU A 76 -1.09 -1.87 7.97
CA GLU A 76 0.28 -1.85 7.49
C GLU A 76 1.23 -2.16 8.64
N ILE A 77 2.19 -3.03 8.38
CA ILE A 77 3.24 -3.39 9.33
C ILE A 77 4.58 -3.09 8.66
N HIS A 78 5.34 -2.18 9.28
CA HIS A 78 6.66 -1.76 8.77
C HIS A 78 7.73 -2.25 9.72
N TYR A 79 8.80 -2.86 9.19
CA TYR A 79 9.88 -3.36 10.04
C TYR A 79 11.17 -3.48 9.24
N TYR A 80 12.27 -3.54 9.99
CA TYR A 80 13.60 -3.81 9.43
C TYR A 80 13.97 -5.25 9.78
N ASP A 81 14.51 -5.96 8.81
CA ASP A 81 14.95 -7.34 9.01
C ASP A 81 16.46 -7.32 9.27
N GLU A 82 16.85 -7.41 10.53
CA GLU A 82 18.25 -7.32 10.92
C GLU A 82 19.09 -8.43 10.32
N SER A 83 18.49 -9.59 10.04
CA SER A 83 19.21 -10.72 9.47
C SER A 83 19.61 -10.50 8.01
N LYS A 84 19.08 -9.44 7.37
CA LYS A 84 19.38 -9.13 5.98
C LYS A 84 20.53 -8.15 5.82
N ARG A 85 21.14 -7.73 6.88
CA ARG A 85 22.22 -6.75 6.85
C ARG A 85 23.57 -7.38 6.74
#